data_ae33f7516e7899d0a12e05a39a2a432e
#
_entry.id   ae33f7516e7899d0a12e05a39a2a432e
#
_cell.length_a   1.000
_cell.length_b   1.000
_cell.length_c   1.000
_cell.angle_alpha   90.00
_cell.angle_beta   90.00
_cell.angle_gamma   90.00
#
_symmetry.space_group_name_H-M   'P 1'
#
loop_
_entity.id
_entity.type
_entity.pdbx_description
1 polymer ?
#
loop_
_entity_poly.entity_id
_entity_poly.type
_entity_poly.pdbx_seq_one_letter_code
_entity_poly.pdbx_strand_id
1 'polypeptide(L)'
;MDLDFMESVMYCFSSIYRQNKVYKGFKVQGYCPSCATPLANNEISEGYEDRQDTAITVKFSLFNKNAAGYETSEDGFVDVVAGVLKNEDGAYAMVHHAKENLRFFPGGKVEAGESLISALKREMKEEVGIDVEEKAYLGAVKIVHLGKPYRVHRFELTTEGTPTIQEQDKHNALV
;
A
#
# COMPACT_ATOMS: atom_id res chain seq x y z
N MET A 1 44.93 -8.07 -18.46
CA MET A 1 43.91 -7.04 -18.77
C MET A 1 44.66 -5.75 -18.89
N ASP A 2 44.47 -5.03 -19.99
CA ASP A 2 45.21 -3.79 -20.31
C ASP A 2 44.69 -2.65 -19.42
N LEU A 3 45.59 -1.93 -18.75
CA LEU A 3 45.25 -0.86 -17.83
C LEU A 3 44.58 0.30 -18.55
N ASP A 4 45.06 0.64 -19.76
CA ASP A 4 44.52 1.75 -20.59
C ASP A 4 43.09 1.46 -21.00
N PHE A 5 42.76 0.18 -21.29
CA PHE A 5 41.41 -0.26 -21.56
C PHE A 5 40.49 -0.12 -20.34
N MET A 6 40.95 -0.54 -19.17
CA MET A 6 40.20 -0.39 -17.93
C MET A 6 39.91 1.07 -17.58
N GLU A 7 40.90 1.96 -17.73
CA GLU A 7 40.75 3.39 -17.51
C GLU A 7 39.70 3.99 -18.44
N SER A 8 39.74 3.62 -19.74
CA SER A 8 38.75 4.06 -20.74
C SER A 8 37.32 3.62 -20.36
N VAL A 9 37.12 2.36 -19.91
CA VAL A 9 35.82 1.85 -19.45
C VAL A 9 35.32 2.61 -18.25
N MET A 10 36.19 2.86 -17.26
CA MET A 10 35.84 3.60 -16.05
C MET A 10 35.52 5.06 -16.33
N TYR A 11 36.21 5.68 -17.30
CA TYR A 11 35.91 7.03 -17.74
C TYR A 11 34.51 7.10 -18.40
N CYS A 12 34.16 6.18 -19.27
CA CYS A 12 32.85 6.09 -19.92
C CYS A 12 31.75 5.91 -18.86
N PHE A 13 31.94 4.99 -17.91
CA PHE A 13 30.99 4.76 -16.83
C PHE A 13 30.79 6.02 -15.96
N SER A 14 31.89 6.67 -15.56
CA SER A 14 31.85 7.90 -14.76
C SER A 14 31.10 9.03 -15.49
N SER A 15 31.30 9.14 -16.82
CA SER A 15 30.59 10.13 -17.63
C SER A 15 29.07 9.90 -17.65
N ILE A 16 28.65 8.65 -17.82
CA ILE A 16 27.23 8.27 -17.82
C ILE A 16 26.61 8.46 -16.42
N TYR A 17 27.36 8.12 -15.38
CA TYR A 17 26.95 8.31 -13.98
C TYR A 17 26.72 9.80 -13.65
N ARG A 18 27.62 10.69 -14.06
CA ARG A 18 27.48 12.14 -13.86
C ARG A 18 26.28 12.74 -14.59
N GLN A 19 25.80 12.08 -15.63
CA GLN A 19 24.58 12.46 -16.37
C GLN A 19 23.30 11.90 -15.73
N ASN A 20 23.36 11.29 -14.54
CA ASN A 20 22.25 10.62 -13.85
C ASN A 20 21.54 9.55 -14.70
N LYS A 21 22.27 8.89 -15.60
CA LYS A 21 21.74 7.83 -16.47
C LYS A 21 22.02 6.42 -15.93
N VAL A 22 22.65 6.32 -14.76
CA VAL A 22 22.93 5.06 -14.06
C VAL A 22 22.04 4.98 -12.82
N TYR A 23 21.37 3.86 -12.65
CA TYR A 23 20.56 3.59 -11.46
C TYR A 23 20.84 2.18 -10.95
N LYS A 24 20.63 1.98 -9.65
CA LYS A 24 20.69 0.66 -9.03
C LYS A 24 19.35 -0.03 -9.20
N GLY A 25 19.33 -1.15 -9.92
CA GLY A 25 18.13 -1.94 -10.17
C GLY A 25 18.32 -3.41 -9.79
N PHE A 26 17.20 -4.13 -9.75
CA PHE A 26 17.18 -5.59 -9.56
C PHE A 26 16.78 -6.24 -10.87
N LYS A 27 17.46 -7.35 -11.21
CA LYS A 27 17.15 -8.16 -12.38
C LYS A 27 17.05 -9.62 -11.94
N VAL A 28 16.00 -10.30 -12.37
CA VAL A 28 15.91 -11.76 -12.23
C VAL A 28 16.87 -12.39 -13.25
N GLN A 29 17.75 -13.26 -12.79
CA GLN A 29 18.75 -13.92 -13.61
C GLN A 29 18.84 -15.40 -13.21
N GLY A 30 19.06 -16.28 -14.20
CA GLY A 30 19.32 -17.68 -13.93
C GLY A 30 20.60 -17.84 -13.11
N TYR A 31 20.62 -18.80 -12.22
CA TYR A 31 21.75 -19.10 -11.35
C TYR A 31 22.10 -20.58 -11.44
N CYS A 32 23.37 -20.88 -11.65
CA CYS A 32 23.87 -22.26 -11.66
C CYS A 32 24.26 -22.68 -10.24
N PRO A 33 23.55 -23.65 -9.62
CA PRO A 33 23.89 -24.09 -8.26
C PRO A 33 25.19 -24.90 -8.21
N SER A 34 25.62 -25.48 -9.34
CA SER A 34 26.83 -26.31 -9.42
C SER A 34 28.11 -25.48 -9.42
N CYS A 35 28.16 -24.40 -10.20
CA CYS A 35 29.32 -23.49 -10.27
C CYS A 35 29.15 -22.22 -9.41
N ALA A 36 28.00 -22.03 -8.76
CA ALA A 36 27.67 -20.90 -7.91
C ALA A 36 27.84 -19.52 -8.60
N THR A 37 27.46 -19.45 -9.89
CA THR A 37 27.55 -18.23 -10.69
C THR A 37 26.21 -17.88 -11.36
N PRO A 38 25.91 -16.59 -11.59
CA PRO A 38 24.81 -16.19 -12.44
C PRO A 38 25.10 -16.56 -13.90
N LEU A 39 24.08 -17.05 -14.61
CA LEU A 39 24.16 -17.48 -15.99
C LEU A 39 23.85 -16.30 -16.93
N ALA A 40 24.59 -16.21 -18.03
CA ALA A 40 24.26 -15.32 -19.13
C ALA A 40 23.05 -15.87 -19.94
N ASN A 41 22.36 -15.00 -20.68
CA ASN A 41 21.16 -15.43 -21.43
C ASN A 41 21.47 -16.50 -22.50
N ASN A 42 22.64 -16.45 -23.14
CA ASN A 42 23.09 -17.44 -24.09
C ASN A 42 23.35 -18.81 -23.43
N GLU A 43 23.94 -18.84 -22.24
CA GLU A 43 24.16 -20.08 -21.47
C GLU A 43 22.84 -20.73 -21.06
N ILE A 44 21.82 -19.95 -20.75
CA ILE A 44 20.47 -20.45 -20.42
C ILE A 44 19.82 -21.06 -21.68
N SER A 45 19.96 -20.44 -22.82
CA SER A 45 19.36 -20.93 -24.08
C SER A 45 20.03 -22.19 -24.64
N GLU A 46 21.33 -22.40 -24.42
CA GLU A 46 22.05 -23.59 -24.87
C GLU A 46 21.77 -24.84 -24.01
N GLY A 47 21.31 -24.65 -22.76
CA GLY A 47 20.99 -25.73 -21.82
C GLY A 47 19.51 -26.13 -21.81
N TYR A 48 18.72 -25.79 -22.82
CA TYR A 48 17.30 -26.11 -22.85
C TYR A 48 17.05 -27.61 -23.03
N GLU A 49 16.43 -28.25 -22.07
CA GLU A 49 15.95 -29.63 -22.11
C GLU A 49 14.48 -29.66 -21.70
N ASP A 50 13.69 -30.46 -22.41
CA ASP A 50 12.31 -30.73 -22.02
C ASP A 50 12.30 -31.63 -20.77
N ARG A 51 11.92 -31.03 -19.63
CA ARG A 51 11.73 -31.75 -18.36
C ARG A 51 10.31 -31.57 -17.86
N GLN A 52 9.78 -32.63 -17.28
CA GLN A 52 8.50 -32.54 -16.59
C GLN A 52 8.75 -32.19 -15.12
N ASP A 53 8.55 -30.91 -14.80
CA ASP A 53 8.69 -30.38 -13.44
C ASP A 53 7.33 -29.99 -12.86
N THR A 54 7.26 -29.95 -11.51
CA THR A 54 6.07 -29.47 -10.82
C THR A 54 5.94 -27.95 -11.00
N ALA A 55 4.93 -27.52 -11.74
CA ALA A 55 4.63 -26.10 -11.88
C ALA A 55 3.99 -25.57 -10.60
N ILE A 56 4.50 -24.45 -10.09
CA ILE A 56 3.92 -23.73 -8.97
C ILE A 56 3.23 -22.47 -9.52
N THR A 57 1.92 -22.39 -9.33
CA THR A 57 1.17 -21.17 -9.61
C THR A 57 1.00 -20.37 -8.31
N VAL A 58 1.67 -19.24 -8.21
CA VAL A 58 1.54 -18.34 -7.06
C VAL A 58 0.48 -17.29 -7.38
N LYS A 59 -0.58 -17.26 -6.57
CA LYS A 59 -1.58 -16.19 -6.64
C LYS A 59 -1.11 -15.01 -5.81
N PHE A 60 -0.89 -13.88 -6.44
CA PHE A 60 -0.68 -12.61 -5.76
C PHE A 60 -2.00 -11.85 -5.74
N SER A 61 -2.36 -11.31 -4.58
CA SER A 61 -3.43 -10.33 -4.51
C SER A 61 -2.94 -9.06 -5.21
N LEU A 62 -3.56 -8.72 -6.33
CA LEU A 62 -3.32 -7.46 -6.99
C LEU A 62 -4.04 -6.37 -6.22
N PHE A 63 -3.30 -5.47 -5.61
CA PHE A 63 -3.85 -4.18 -5.21
C PHE A 63 -4.05 -3.38 -6.50
N ASN A 64 -5.25 -3.47 -7.03
CA ASN A 64 -5.57 -2.72 -8.23
C ASN A 64 -5.75 -1.26 -7.85
N LYS A 65 -4.71 -0.46 -8.10
CA LYS A 65 -4.81 1.00 -8.13
C LYS A 65 -5.48 1.40 -9.44
N ASN A 66 -6.76 1.09 -9.61
CA ASN A 66 -7.51 1.73 -10.67
C ASN A 66 -7.86 3.17 -10.25
N ALA A 67 -8.23 4.00 -11.20
CA ALA A 67 -8.55 5.43 -10.96
C ALA A 67 -9.73 5.65 -9.99
N ALA A 68 -10.36 4.59 -9.50
CA ALA A 68 -11.53 4.58 -8.64
C ALA A 68 -11.26 4.11 -7.19
N GLY A 69 -10.04 3.64 -6.87
CA GLY A 69 -9.71 3.21 -5.51
C GLY A 69 -9.23 1.76 -5.40
N TYR A 70 -9.18 1.25 -4.20
CA TYR A 70 -8.69 -0.08 -3.86
C TYR A 70 -9.85 -1.08 -3.79
N GLU A 71 -9.68 -2.28 -4.33
CA GLU A 71 -10.68 -3.33 -4.21
C GLU A 71 -10.57 -4.06 -2.87
N THR A 72 -11.73 -4.47 -2.33
CA THR A 72 -11.82 -5.30 -1.14
C THR A 72 -11.41 -6.74 -1.48
N SER A 73 -10.76 -7.43 -0.57
CA SER A 73 -10.26 -8.79 -0.81
C SER A 73 -11.24 -9.86 -0.34
N GLU A 74 -11.26 -11.00 -1.04
CA GLU A 74 -12.14 -12.16 -0.79
C GLU A 74 -11.70 -13.06 0.39
N ASP A 75 -10.82 -12.61 1.30
CA ASP A 75 -10.21 -13.47 2.34
C ASP A 75 -11.02 -13.59 3.66
N GLY A 76 -12.30 -13.19 3.64
CA GLY A 76 -13.21 -13.30 4.78
C GLY A 76 -13.06 -12.20 5.83
N PHE A 77 -12.21 -11.20 5.59
CA PHE A 77 -12.14 -9.99 6.42
C PHE A 77 -13.18 -8.96 5.97
N VAL A 78 -13.78 -8.29 6.94
CA VAL A 78 -14.61 -7.11 6.66
C VAL A 78 -13.68 -5.92 6.50
N ASP A 79 -13.70 -5.30 5.33
CA ASP A 79 -12.91 -4.11 5.07
C ASP A 79 -13.53 -2.88 5.71
N VAL A 80 -12.70 -2.09 6.37
CA VAL A 80 -13.05 -0.86 7.07
C VAL A 80 -12.04 0.21 6.68
N VAL A 81 -12.50 1.41 6.44
CA VAL A 81 -11.66 2.58 6.20
C VAL A 81 -11.58 3.45 7.46
N ALA A 82 -10.44 4.05 7.70
CA ALA A 82 -10.22 4.97 8.81
C ALA A 82 -9.43 6.20 8.35
N GLY A 83 -9.96 7.38 8.63
CA GLY A 83 -9.39 8.67 8.28
C GLY A 83 -8.54 9.25 9.40
N VAL A 84 -7.25 9.46 9.14
CA VAL A 84 -6.30 10.07 10.06
C VAL A 84 -6.18 11.56 9.72
N LEU A 85 -6.82 12.40 10.51
CA LEU A 85 -6.76 13.85 10.41
C LEU A 85 -5.89 14.40 11.53
N LYS A 86 -4.98 15.30 11.20
CA LYS A 86 -4.19 16.07 12.14
C LYS A 86 -4.58 17.54 12.07
N ASN A 87 -4.69 18.17 13.23
CA ASN A 87 -4.77 19.63 13.32
C ASN A 87 -3.37 20.28 13.20
N GLU A 88 -3.31 21.60 13.22
CA GLU A 88 -2.06 22.37 13.15
C GLU A 88 -1.11 22.09 14.33
N ASP A 89 -1.65 21.76 15.50
CA ASP A 89 -0.90 21.39 16.70
C ASP A 89 -0.39 19.95 16.70
N GLY A 90 -0.72 19.17 15.66
CA GLY A 90 -0.34 17.77 15.52
C GLY A 90 -1.22 16.78 16.29
N ALA A 91 -2.33 17.25 16.90
CA ALA A 91 -3.33 16.38 17.53
C ALA A 91 -4.20 15.67 16.49
N TYR A 92 -4.67 14.47 16.81
CA TYR A 92 -5.50 13.66 15.93
C TYR A 92 -6.98 13.86 16.23
N ALA A 93 -7.80 13.97 15.18
CA ALA A 93 -9.25 13.90 15.33
C ALA A 93 -9.70 12.47 15.56
N MET A 94 -10.34 12.19 16.68
CA MET A 94 -10.87 10.87 17.04
C MET A 94 -12.33 11.00 17.47
N VAL A 95 -13.16 10.02 17.11
CA VAL A 95 -14.55 9.91 17.57
C VAL A 95 -14.63 9.00 18.78
N HIS A 96 -15.43 9.38 19.78
CA HIS A 96 -15.66 8.56 20.97
C HIS A 96 -16.95 7.77 20.80
N HIS A 97 -16.83 6.44 20.70
CA HIS A 97 -17.96 5.54 20.56
C HIS A 97 -18.63 5.30 21.92
N ALA A 98 -19.85 5.84 22.10
CA ALA A 98 -20.53 5.87 23.40
C ALA A 98 -20.78 4.48 24.02
N LYS A 99 -21.15 3.47 23.20
CA LYS A 99 -21.49 2.13 23.69
C LYS A 99 -20.28 1.33 24.15
N GLU A 100 -19.14 1.51 23.49
CA GLU A 100 -17.93 0.73 23.77
C GLU A 100 -16.93 1.47 24.65
N ASN A 101 -17.18 2.75 24.88
CA ASN A 101 -16.28 3.67 25.60
C ASN A 101 -14.85 3.66 25.04
N LEU A 102 -14.75 3.58 23.72
CA LEU A 102 -13.48 3.55 22.99
C LEU A 102 -13.39 4.74 22.04
N ARG A 103 -12.16 5.12 21.69
CA ARG A 103 -11.87 6.17 20.72
C ARG A 103 -11.33 5.52 19.46
N PHE A 104 -11.88 5.92 18.33
CA PHE A 104 -11.48 5.45 17.01
C PHE A 104 -11.18 6.63 16.09
N PHE A 105 -10.37 6.40 15.09
CA PHE A 105 -10.34 7.30 13.95
C PHE A 105 -11.69 7.25 13.24
N PRO A 106 -12.23 8.39 12.76
CA PRO A 106 -13.48 8.39 12.03
C PRO A 106 -13.37 7.52 10.79
N GLY A 107 -14.44 6.77 10.49
CA GLY A 107 -14.48 5.82 9.40
C GLY A 107 -15.45 4.68 9.64
N GLY A 108 -15.60 3.82 8.65
CA GLY A 108 -16.57 2.74 8.72
C GLY A 108 -16.35 1.64 7.71
N LYS A 109 -17.37 0.80 7.52
CA LYS A 109 -17.30 -0.36 6.64
C LYS A 109 -17.39 0.05 5.18
N VAL A 110 -16.63 -0.66 4.36
CA VAL A 110 -16.74 -0.55 2.91
C VAL A 110 -17.97 -1.32 2.46
N GLU A 111 -18.83 -0.68 1.67
CA GLU A 111 -20.03 -1.30 1.11
C GLU A 111 -19.72 -2.10 -0.15
N ALA A 112 -20.60 -3.04 -0.50
CA ALA A 112 -20.41 -3.88 -1.68
C ALA A 112 -20.35 -3.05 -2.97
N GLY A 113 -19.26 -3.19 -3.71
CA GLY A 113 -19.01 -2.46 -4.96
C GLY A 113 -18.47 -1.05 -4.77
N GLU A 114 -18.21 -0.63 -3.53
CA GLU A 114 -17.64 0.67 -3.21
C GLU A 114 -16.11 0.58 -3.17
N SER A 115 -15.43 1.61 -3.66
CA SER A 115 -13.98 1.71 -3.48
C SER A 115 -13.62 2.19 -2.07
N LEU A 116 -12.41 1.87 -1.59
CA LEU A 116 -11.95 2.34 -0.27
C LEU A 116 -11.98 3.87 -0.15
N ILE A 117 -11.64 4.59 -1.21
CA ILE A 117 -11.66 6.07 -1.21
C ILE A 117 -13.10 6.61 -1.19
N SER A 118 -14.02 5.98 -1.92
CA SER A 118 -15.44 6.37 -1.89
C SER A 118 -16.03 6.14 -0.50
N ALA A 119 -15.79 4.96 0.09
CA ALA A 119 -16.18 4.63 1.46
C ALA A 119 -15.63 5.65 2.47
N LEU A 120 -14.34 5.98 2.35
CA LEU A 120 -13.69 6.95 3.22
C LEU A 120 -14.35 8.33 3.13
N LYS A 121 -14.58 8.85 1.93
CA LYS A 121 -15.22 10.15 1.71
C LYS A 121 -16.67 10.16 2.25
N ARG A 122 -17.42 9.07 2.02
CA ARG A 122 -18.78 8.92 2.55
C ARG A 122 -18.79 8.92 4.08
N GLU A 123 -17.99 8.08 4.72
CA GLU A 123 -17.92 7.96 6.19
C GLU A 123 -17.47 9.28 6.84
N MET A 124 -16.47 9.96 6.26
CA MET A 124 -16.02 11.25 6.77
C MET A 124 -17.11 12.31 6.68
N LYS A 125 -17.96 12.26 5.66
CA LYS A 125 -19.11 13.15 5.53
C LYS A 125 -20.21 12.83 6.53
N GLU A 126 -20.49 11.53 6.73
CA GLU A 126 -21.55 11.05 7.63
C GLU A 126 -21.20 11.24 9.11
N GLU A 127 -19.97 10.88 9.53
CA GLU A 127 -19.57 10.92 10.94
C GLU A 127 -19.11 12.30 11.41
N VAL A 128 -18.31 13.00 10.59
CA VAL A 128 -17.67 14.26 11.00
C VAL A 128 -18.00 15.47 10.11
N GLY A 129 -18.85 15.29 9.11
CA GLY A 129 -19.44 16.37 8.32
C GLY A 129 -18.50 17.12 7.40
N ILE A 130 -17.34 16.56 7.08
CA ILE A 130 -16.32 17.24 6.27
C ILE A 130 -16.08 16.53 4.94
N ASP A 131 -15.70 17.30 3.95
CA ASP A 131 -15.14 16.79 2.71
C ASP A 131 -13.62 16.67 2.87
N VAL A 132 -13.07 15.55 2.41
CA VAL A 132 -11.65 15.21 2.58
C VAL A 132 -10.99 14.82 1.28
N GLU A 133 -9.69 15.07 1.20
CA GLU A 133 -8.83 14.55 0.16
C GLU A 133 -7.77 13.60 0.75
N GLU A 134 -7.51 12.51 0.04
CA GLU A 134 -6.47 11.56 0.41
C GLU A 134 -5.09 12.19 0.22
N LYS A 135 -4.29 12.23 1.28
CA LYS A 135 -2.89 12.65 1.23
C LYS A 135 -1.97 11.44 1.06
N ALA A 136 -2.20 10.38 1.85
CA ALA A 136 -1.39 9.18 1.80
C ALA A 136 -2.15 7.95 2.33
N TYR A 137 -1.89 6.78 1.74
CA TYR A 137 -2.31 5.50 2.30
C TYR A 137 -1.27 5.01 3.31
N LEU A 138 -1.70 4.83 4.57
CA LEU A 138 -0.84 4.43 5.69
C LEU A 138 -0.77 2.90 5.89
N GLY A 139 -1.41 2.13 5.01
CA GLY A 139 -1.46 0.68 5.09
C GLY A 139 -2.67 0.13 5.84
N ALA A 140 -2.82 -1.20 5.80
CA ALA A 140 -3.91 -1.90 6.46
C ALA A 140 -3.43 -2.69 7.68
N VAL A 141 -4.28 -2.75 8.72
CA VAL A 141 -4.07 -3.56 9.91
C VAL A 141 -5.21 -4.57 10.03
N LYS A 142 -4.88 -5.83 10.25
CA LYS A 142 -5.86 -6.88 10.56
C LYS A 142 -6.10 -6.94 12.06
N ILE A 143 -7.35 -6.84 12.48
CA ILE A 143 -7.78 -6.91 13.87
C ILE A 143 -8.96 -7.87 14.02
N VAL A 144 -9.16 -8.38 15.23
CA VAL A 144 -10.40 -9.08 15.60
C VAL A 144 -11.11 -8.24 16.65
N HIS A 145 -12.34 -7.83 16.36
CA HIS A 145 -13.16 -7.04 17.25
C HIS A 145 -14.53 -7.72 17.41
N LEU A 146 -14.94 -7.97 18.66
CA LEU A 146 -16.17 -8.71 19.00
C LEU A 146 -16.32 -10.04 18.24
N GLY A 147 -15.20 -10.77 18.06
CA GLY A 147 -15.16 -12.07 17.39
C GLY A 147 -15.23 -12.00 15.86
N LYS A 148 -15.26 -10.83 15.25
CA LYS A 148 -15.26 -10.65 13.80
C LYS A 148 -13.90 -10.15 13.30
N PRO A 149 -13.39 -10.70 12.18
CA PRO A 149 -12.15 -10.23 11.60
C PRO A 149 -12.39 -8.99 10.75
N TYR A 150 -11.59 -7.96 10.98
CA TYR A 150 -11.61 -6.70 10.24
C TYR A 150 -10.24 -6.40 9.66
N ARG A 151 -10.23 -5.82 8.45
CA ARG A 151 -9.07 -5.19 7.84
C ARG A 151 -9.29 -3.69 7.80
N VAL A 152 -8.57 -2.95 8.62
CA VAL A 152 -8.68 -1.49 8.73
C VAL A 152 -7.66 -0.82 7.82
N HIS A 153 -8.13 -0.20 6.75
CA HIS A 153 -7.34 0.60 5.81
C HIS A 153 -7.25 2.02 6.34
N ARG A 154 -6.04 2.51 6.60
CA ARG A 154 -5.79 3.83 7.18
C ARG A 154 -5.28 4.80 6.13
N PHE A 155 -5.86 6.00 6.12
CA PHE A 155 -5.50 7.06 5.19
C PHE A 155 -5.19 8.34 5.94
N GLU A 156 -4.06 8.96 5.65
CA GLU A 156 -3.80 10.35 6.05
C GLU A 156 -4.60 11.27 5.14
N LEU A 157 -5.33 12.19 5.74
CA LEU A 157 -6.28 13.07 5.04
C LEU A 157 -5.92 14.53 5.21
N THR A 158 -6.35 15.32 4.25
CA THR A 158 -6.40 16.78 4.33
C THR A 158 -7.84 17.25 4.18
N THR A 159 -8.19 18.35 4.84
CA THR A 159 -9.50 19.00 4.74
C THR A 159 -9.35 20.51 4.93
N GLU A 160 -10.23 21.26 4.31
CA GLU A 160 -10.40 22.71 4.58
C GLU A 160 -11.49 22.97 5.61
N GLY A 161 -12.26 21.93 5.99
CA GLY A 161 -13.36 21.99 6.93
C GLY A 161 -12.94 21.73 8.38
N THR A 162 -13.73 22.23 9.32
CA THR A 162 -13.60 21.88 10.74
C THR A 162 -14.47 20.66 11.03
N PRO A 163 -13.90 19.52 11.54
CA PRO A 163 -14.67 18.34 11.86
C PRO A 163 -15.70 18.62 12.96
N THR A 164 -16.92 18.15 12.77
CA THR A 164 -18.02 18.24 13.75
C THR A 164 -18.77 16.91 13.77
N ILE A 165 -19.16 16.43 14.95
CA ILE A 165 -19.91 15.17 15.06
C ILE A 165 -21.29 15.32 14.42
N GLN A 166 -21.59 14.48 13.45
CA GLN A 166 -22.90 14.42 12.79
C GLN A 166 -23.77 13.30 13.38
N GLU A 167 -23.20 12.15 13.67
CA GLU A 167 -23.90 10.97 14.22
C GLU A 167 -23.86 10.97 15.77
N GLN A 168 -24.62 11.86 16.41
CA GLN A 168 -24.66 11.99 17.89
C GLN A 168 -25.17 10.74 18.61
N ASP A 169 -25.94 9.88 17.93
CA ASP A 169 -26.45 8.62 18.50
C ASP A 169 -25.37 7.55 18.67
N LYS A 170 -24.31 7.61 17.88
CA LYS A 170 -23.18 6.69 17.90
C LYS A 170 -21.96 7.28 18.59
N HIS A 171 -21.73 8.56 18.41
CA HIS A 171 -20.53 9.27 18.86
C HIS A 171 -20.93 10.46 19.76
N ASN A 172 -20.29 10.61 20.90
CA ASN A 172 -20.63 11.66 21.87
C ASN A 172 -19.54 12.71 22.07
N ALA A 173 -18.37 12.55 21.48
CA ALA A 173 -17.30 13.54 21.53
C ALA A 173 -16.35 13.41 20.33
N LEU A 174 -15.89 14.54 19.83
CA LEU A 174 -14.70 14.67 19.00
C LEU A 174 -13.54 15.06 19.91
N VAL A 175 -12.45 14.31 19.89
CA VAL A 175 -11.31 14.48 20.80
C VAL A 175 -10.03 14.65 20.01
#